data_23c0420b4079bd737f9b8cb7d86c2ea4
#
_entry.id   23c0420b4079bd737f9b8cb7d86c2ea4
#
_cell.length_a   1.000
_cell.length_b   1.000
_cell.length_c   1.000
_cell.angle_alpha   90.00
_cell.angle_beta   90.00
_cell.angle_gamma   90.00
#
_symmetry.space_group_name_H-M   'P 1'
#
loop_
_entity.id
_entity.type
_entity.pdbx_description
1 polymer ?
#
loop_
_entity_poly.entity_id
_entity_poly.type
_entity_poly.pdbx_seq_one_letter_code
_entity_poly.pdbx_strand_id
1 'polypeptide(L)'
;MALIRARLSLPQVRRAAGRFEGSHTSILTGKGNDFEDLTDYQPGDEVRDIDWKVSARAGKPIIRRFERDTDVFTQLLMDTSLEMRALAPSGEAKSAIALATAETLAYLASYRGDRVGLVYGNSAGAMRLPARHGLSHLDFVLDRTEHAFEQAQAETNVTAVVD
;
A
#
# COMPACT_ATOMS: atom_id res chain seq x y z
N MET A 1 6.41 -13.43 -13.25
CA MET A 1 5.64 -13.06 -12.03
C MET A 1 5.87 -13.98 -10.82
N ALA A 2 5.83 -15.33 -10.93
CA ALA A 2 6.08 -16.25 -9.79
C ALA A 2 7.45 -16.06 -9.12
N LEU A 3 8.51 -15.75 -9.88
CA LEU A 3 9.86 -15.48 -9.38
C LEU A 3 9.97 -14.18 -8.57
N ILE A 4 9.16 -13.16 -8.91
CA ILE A 4 9.11 -11.89 -8.19
C ILE A 4 8.49 -12.11 -6.80
N ARG A 5 7.43 -12.93 -6.69
CA ARG A 5 6.80 -13.27 -5.41
C ARG A 5 7.77 -13.94 -4.42
N ALA A 6 8.67 -14.77 -4.92
CA ALA A 6 9.59 -15.54 -4.08
C ALA A 6 10.78 -14.73 -3.55
N ARG A 7 11.12 -13.59 -4.17
CA ARG A 7 12.37 -12.85 -3.89
C ARG A 7 12.18 -11.40 -3.44
N LEU A 8 11.02 -10.80 -3.70
CA LEU A 8 10.75 -9.42 -3.35
C LEU A 8 9.53 -9.33 -2.43
N SER A 9 9.70 -8.65 -1.33
CA SER A 9 8.61 -8.26 -0.43
C SER A 9 8.72 -6.77 -0.14
N LEU A 10 7.61 -6.06 -0.24
CA LEU A 10 7.56 -4.67 0.19
C LEU A 10 7.74 -4.59 1.71
N PRO A 11 8.51 -3.61 2.22
CA PRO A 11 8.62 -3.41 3.66
C PRO A 11 7.24 -3.10 4.25
N GLN A 12 6.95 -3.70 5.40
CA GLN A 12 5.73 -3.36 6.12
C GLN A 12 5.82 -1.92 6.63
N VAL A 13 4.78 -1.15 6.39
CA VAL A 13 4.70 0.23 6.91
C VAL A 13 4.52 0.18 8.43
N ARG A 14 5.56 0.55 9.16
CA ARG A 14 5.59 0.47 10.63
C ARG A 14 4.74 1.50 11.36
N ARG A 15 4.13 2.47 10.67
CA ARG A 15 3.30 3.51 11.30
C ARG A 15 2.17 3.95 10.39
N ALA A 16 1.02 3.31 10.49
CA ALA A 16 -0.23 3.94 10.15
C ALA A 16 -1.01 4.15 11.45
N ALA A 17 -0.88 5.33 12.05
CA ALA A 17 -1.77 5.74 13.11
C ALA A 17 -3.10 6.14 12.47
N GLY A 18 -4.02 5.20 12.30
CA GLY A 18 -5.32 5.46 11.71
C GLY A 18 -6.28 4.29 11.90
N ARG A 19 -7.55 4.60 12.09
CA ARG A 19 -8.64 3.64 12.14
C ARG A 19 -9.00 3.24 10.70
N PHE A 20 -8.37 2.20 10.18
CA PHE A 20 -8.72 1.65 8.88
C PHE A 20 -8.85 0.13 8.98
N GLU A 21 -9.86 -0.43 8.38
CA GLU A 21 -10.05 -1.87 8.20
C GLU A 21 -9.35 -2.30 6.92
N GLY A 22 -8.54 -3.35 6.97
CA GLY A 22 -7.77 -3.84 5.82
C GLY A 22 -7.20 -5.24 6.03
N SER A 23 -6.59 -5.77 5.00
CA SER A 23 -6.11 -7.16 4.94
C SER A 23 -4.66 -7.36 5.43
N HIS A 24 -4.07 -6.36 6.08
CA HIS A 24 -2.71 -6.44 6.61
C HIS A 24 -2.72 -6.68 8.11
N THR A 25 -1.94 -7.65 8.54
CA THR A 25 -1.59 -7.84 9.94
C THR A 25 -0.89 -6.59 10.48
N SER A 26 -1.55 -5.87 11.33
CA SER A 26 -0.99 -4.69 12.00
C SER A 26 -0.11 -5.13 13.16
N ILE A 27 1.06 -4.51 13.31
CA ILE A 27 1.89 -4.62 14.52
C ILE A 27 1.21 -3.91 15.71
N LEU A 28 0.14 -3.16 15.45
CA LEU A 28 -0.66 -2.51 16.48
C LEU A 28 -1.78 -3.46 16.92
N THR A 29 -1.71 -3.93 18.13
CA THR A 29 -2.77 -4.67 18.79
C THR A 29 -4.02 -3.80 18.89
N GLY A 30 -5.17 -4.29 18.46
CA GLY A 30 -6.42 -3.52 18.48
C GLY A 30 -7.64 -4.34 18.04
N LYS A 31 -8.75 -3.66 17.80
CA LYS A 31 -10.03 -4.27 17.42
C LYS A 31 -10.03 -4.82 16.01
N GLY A 32 -9.57 -6.06 15.84
CA GLY A 32 -9.80 -6.89 14.67
C GLY A 32 -10.80 -7.99 14.99
N ASN A 33 -11.20 -8.76 13.98
CA ASN A 33 -12.11 -9.90 14.17
C ASN A 33 -11.36 -11.20 14.47
N ASP A 34 -10.06 -11.27 14.19
CA ASP A 34 -9.27 -12.46 14.40
C ASP A 34 -8.58 -12.39 15.77
N PHE A 35 -8.76 -13.46 16.53
CA PHE A 35 -8.13 -13.62 17.83
C PHE A 35 -6.63 -13.84 17.66
N GLU A 36 -5.82 -12.96 18.27
CA GLU A 36 -4.36 -13.05 18.19
C GLU A 36 -3.80 -13.80 19.41
N ASP A 37 -4.05 -13.30 20.62
CA ASP A 37 -3.43 -13.86 21.83
C ASP A 37 -4.19 -13.47 23.11
N LEU A 38 -3.88 -14.19 24.19
CA LEU A 38 -4.26 -13.90 25.56
C LEU A 38 -3.06 -13.37 26.34
N THR A 39 -3.16 -12.15 26.85
CA THR A 39 -2.08 -11.53 27.59
C THR A 39 -2.57 -10.92 28.90
N ASP A 40 -1.66 -10.65 29.83
CA ASP A 40 -2.00 -10.00 31.08
C ASP A 40 -2.48 -8.57 30.84
N TYR A 41 -3.56 -8.20 31.49
CA TYR A 41 -4.08 -6.84 31.47
C TYR A 41 -3.02 -5.84 31.96
N GLN A 42 -2.86 -4.76 31.22
CA GLN A 42 -2.00 -3.64 31.61
C GLN A 42 -2.85 -2.38 31.82
N PRO A 43 -2.46 -1.49 32.76
CA PRO A 43 -3.11 -0.19 32.91
C PRO A 43 -3.11 0.58 31.56
N GLY A 44 -4.30 0.92 31.07
CA GLY A 44 -4.51 1.55 29.76
C GLY A 44 -5.17 0.65 28.72
N ASP A 45 -5.25 -0.65 28.97
CA ASP A 45 -6.02 -1.57 28.12
C ASP A 45 -7.53 -1.38 28.32
N GLU A 46 -8.33 -1.73 27.32
CA GLU A 46 -9.78 -1.60 27.39
C GLU A 46 -10.39 -2.74 28.24
N VAL A 47 -11.05 -2.40 29.32
CA VAL A 47 -11.68 -3.34 30.29
C VAL A 47 -12.70 -4.28 29.60
N ARG A 48 -13.34 -3.83 28.52
CA ARG A 48 -14.29 -4.64 27.72
C ARG A 48 -13.65 -5.83 26.99
N ASP A 49 -12.34 -5.78 26.76
CA ASP A 49 -11.59 -6.83 26.07
C ASP A 49 -11.05 -7.87 27.07
N ILE A 50 -11.35 -7.73 28.38
CA ILE A 50 -11.01 -8.72 29.40
C ILE A 50 -11.83 -10.00 29.16
N ASP A 51 -11.12 -11.13 29.06
CA ASP A 51 -11.76 -12.46 29.10
C ASP A 51 -11.98 -12.90 30.55
N TRP A 52 -13.17 -12.60 31.06
CA TRP A 52 -13.51 -12.93 32.46
C TRP A 52 -13.47 -14.44 32.76
N LYS A 53 -13.72 -15.29 31.74
CA LYS A 53 -13.67 -16.75 31.91
C LYS A 53 -12.24 -17.26 32.07
N VAL A 54 -11.33 -16.75 31.25
CA VAL A 54 -9.90 -17.08 31.36
C VAL A 54 -9.30 -16.44 32.60
N SER A 55 -9.63 -15.18 32.86
CA SER A 55 -9.17 -14.45 34.07
C SER A 55 -9.52 -15.16 35.35
N ALA A 56 -10.74 -15.68 35.46
CA ALA A 56 -11.18 -16.44 36.66
C ALA A 56 -10.36 -17.75 36.89
N ARG A 57 -9.88 -18.37 35.81
CA ARG A 57 -9.03 -19.56 35.91
C ARG A 57 -7.57 -19.21 36.17
N ALA A 58 -7.10 -18.10 35.63
CA ALA A 58 -5.72 -17.63 35.79
C ALA A 58 -5.47 -16.91 37.13
N GLY A 59 -6.52 -16.49 37.81
CA GLY A 59 -6.43 -15.71 39.08
C GLY A 59 -5.93 -14.29 38.86
N LYS A 60 -5.88 -13.78 37.63
CA LYS A 60 -5.47 -12.44 37.25
C LYS A 60 -6.21 -11.97 36.01
N PRO A 61 -6.39 -10.66 35.79
CA PRO A 61 -7.05 -10.16 34.60
C PRO A 61 -6.27 -10.53 33.32
N ILE A 62 -6.94 -11.22 32.40
CA ILE A 62 -6.41 -11.59 31.09
C ILE A 62 -7.23 -10.88 30.03
N ILE A 63 -6.54 -10.21 29.10
CA ILE A 63 -7.14 -9.51 27.98
C ILE A 63 -7.02 -10.32 26.70
N ARG A 64 -8.06 -10.30 25.88
CA ARG A 64 -8.02 -10.79 24.50
C ARG A 64 -7.44 -9.72 23.60
N ARG A 65 -6.35 -10.04 22.95
CA ARG A 65 -5.83 -9.24 21.86
C ARG A 65 -6.37 -9.74 20.53
N PHE A 66 -6.79 -8.81 19.72
CA PHE A 66 -7.27 -9.08 18.37
C PHE A 66 -6.30 -8.49 17.37
N GLU A 67 -6.02 -9.25 16.33
CA GLU A 67 -5.27 -8.77 15.18
C GLU A 67 -6.09 -7.67 14.49
N ARG A 68 -5.48 -6.54 14.24
CA ARG A 68 -6.14 -5.45 13.52
C ARG A 68 -5.75 -5.52 12.05
N ASP A 69 -6.72 -5.83 11.22
CA ASP A 69 -6.57 -5.62 9.79
C ASP A 69 -6.41 -4.12 9.50
N THR A 70 -5.31 -3.74 8.90
CA THR A 70 -5.06 -2.35 8.51
C THR A 70 -5.26 -2.24 7.00
N ASP A 71 -6.20 -1.38 6.60
CA ASP A 71 -6.39 -1.05 5.19
C ASP A 71 -5.23 -0.18 4.70
N VAL A 72 -4.26 -0.81 4.09
CA VAL A 72 -3.10 -0.13 3.50
C VAL A 72 -3.37 0.12 2.02
N PHE A 73 -3.01 1.30 1.54
CA PHE A 73 -3.03 1.58 0.12
C PHE A 73 -1.64 1.98 -0.37
N THR A 74 -1.32 1.57 -1.57
CA THR A 74 -0.09 1.93 -2.28
C THR A 74 -0.45 2.97 -3.32
N GLN A 75 0.12 4.17 -3.17
CA GLN A 75 -0.04 5.25 -4.14
C GLN A 75 1.20 5.32 -5.03
N LEU A 76 1.05 5.07 -6.31
CA LEU A 76 2.08 5.31 -7.32
C LEU A 76 2.07 6.79 -7.70
N LEU A 77 3.25 7.42 -7.72
CA LEU A 77 3.44 8.78 -8.22
C LEU A 77 4.38 8.70 -9.42
N MET A 78 3.89 9.13 -10.58
CA MET A 78 4.58 8.98 -11.86
C MET A 78 4.76 10.34 -12.53
N ASP A 79 6.01 10.73 -12.75
CA ASP A 79 6.33 11.81 -13.66
C ASP A 79 6.11 11.34 -15.10
N THR A 80 5.20 11.97 -15.81
CA THR A 80 4.89 11.69 -17.22
C THR A 80 5.29 12.85 -18.12
N SER A 81 6.45 13.41 -17.84
CA SER A 81 7.04 14.51 -18.62
C SER A 81 7.75 14.01 -19.86
N LEU A 82 8.13 14.99 -20.71
CA LEU A 82 8.88 14.73 -21.93
C LEU A 82 10.26 14.10 -21.64
N GLU A 83 10.88 14.45 -20.52
CA GLU A 83 12.17 13.92 -20.07
C GLU A 83 12.16 12.40 -19.82
N MET A 84 10.99 11.83 -19.62
CA MET A 84 10.82 10.38 -19.47
C MET A 84 11.00 9.62 -20.78
N ARG A 85 11.01 10.30 -21.92
CA ARG A 85 11.38 9.72 -23.23
C ARG A 85 12.88 9.56 -23.44
N ALA A 86 13.70 10.22 -22.63
CA ALA A 86 15.15 10.09 -22.70
C ALA A 86 15.59 8.65 -22.43
N LEU A 87 16.72 8.26 -23.03
CA LEU A 87 17.32 6.96 -22.83
C LEU A 87 18.12 6.92 -21.51
N ALA A 88 18.00 5.83 -20.79
CA ALA A 88 18.89 5.50 -19.70
C ALA A 88 20.27 5.05 -20.24
N PRO A 89 21.32 4.98 -19.41
CA PRO A 89 22.63 4.47 -19.83
C PRO A 89 22.58 3.04 -20.40
N SER A 90 21.56 2.25 -20.05
CA SER A 90 21.29 0.92 -20.59
C SER A 90 20.76 0.91 -22.04
N GLY A 91 20.38 2.09 -22.58
CA GLY A 91 19.78 2.24 -23.90
C GLY A 91 18.26 2.12 -23.92
N GLU A 92 17.61 1.86 -22.81
CA GLU A 92 16.15 1.77 -22.69
C GLU A 92 15.55 3.15 -22.40
N ALA A 93 14.31 3.37 -22.83
CA ALA A 93 13.59 4.58 -22.48
C ALA A 93 13.29 4.60 -20.97
N LYS A 94 13.48 5.75 -20.31
CA LYS A 94 13.17 5.91 -18.88
C LYS A 94 11.71 5.57 -18.57
N SER A 95 10.78 5.92 -19.48
CA SER A 95 9.36 5.57 -19.36
C SER A 95 9.12 4.06 -19.31
N ALA A 96 9.84 3.28 -20.12
CA ALA A 96 9.73 1.82 -20.10
C ALA A 96 10.21 1.23 -18.77
N ILE A 97 11.33 1.73 -18.23
CA ILE A 97 11.85 1.30 -16.92
C ILE A 97 10.87 1.69 -15.81
N ALA A 98 10.34 2.92 -15.85
CA ALA A 98 9.38 3.39 -14.87
C ALA A 98 8.09 2.56 -14.89
N LEU A 99 7.55 2.25 -16.08
CA LEU A 99 6.36 1.42 -16.22
C LEU A 99 6.59 0.00 -15.69
N ALA A 100 7.70 -0.66 -16.03
CA ALA A 100 8.03 -1.98 -15.54
C ALA A 100 8.20 -2.01 -14.01
N THR A 101 8.78 -0.92 -13.44
CA THR A 101 8.92 -0.76 -11.99
C THR A 101 7.56 -0.58 -11.33
N ALA A 102 6.70 0.29 -11.89
CA ALA A 102 5.34 0.52 -11.40
C ALA A 102 4.51 -0.76 -11.45
N GLU A 103 4.56 -1.52 -12.54
CA GLU A 103 3.90 -2.82 -12.69
C GLU A 103 4.34 -3.79 -11.58
N THR A 104 5.64 -3.90 -11.35
CA THR A 104 6.19 -4.79 -10.32
C THR A 104 5.70 -4.40 -8.92
N LEU A 105 5.79 -3.13 -8.56
CA LEU A 105 5.38 -2.63 -7.24
C LEU A 105 3.87 -2.74 -7.03
N ALA A 106 3.08 -2.36 -8.03
CA ALA A 106 1.63 -2.44 -7.98
C ALA A 106 1.14 -3.90 -7.88
N TYR A 107 1.79 -4.81 -8.60
CA TYR A 107 1.48 -6.24 -8.50
C TYR A 107 1.80 -6.79 -7.11
N LEU A 108 2.96 -6.44 -6.52
CA LEU A 108 3.32 -6.85 -5.16
C LEU A 108 2.36 -6.29 -4.12
N ALA A 109 1.97 -5.01 -4.26
CA ALA A 109 0.99 -4.37 -3.40
C ALA A 109 -0.38 -5.07 -3.50
N SER A 110 -0.87 -5.28 -4.72
CA SER A 110 -2.14 -5.97 -4.97
C SER A 110 -2.14 -7.42 -4.44
N TYR A 111 -1.00 -8.10 -4.54
CA TYR A 111 -0.84 -9.47 -3.99
C TYR A 111 -0.94 -9.49 -2.47
N ARG A 112 -0.52 -8.44 -1.79
CA ARG A 112 -0.66 -8.26 -0.34
C ARG A 112 -2.08 -7.85 0.09
N GLY A 113 -2.96 -7.60 -0.87
CA GLY A 113 -4.30 -7.08 -0.61
C GLY A 113 -4.39 -5.56 -0.49
N ASP A 114 -3.32 -4.81 -0.80
CA ASP A 114 -3.36 -3.36 -0.80
C ASP A 114 -4.28 -2.83 -1.90
N ARG A 115 -4.87 -1.66 -1.64
CA ARG A 115 -5.47 -0.86 -2.71
C ARG A 115 -4.37 -0.12 -3.45
N VAL A 116 -4.40 -0.12 -4.78
CA VAL A 116 -3.43 0.58 -5.62
C VAL A 116 -4.06 1.79 -6.27
N GLY A 117 -3.46 2.94 -6.08
CA GLY A 117 -3.83 4.21 -6.73
C GLY A 117 -2.68 4.77 -7.56
N LEU A 118 -2.98 5.78 -8.38
CA LEU A 118 -2.01 6.44 -9.23
C LEU A 118 -2.20 7.95 -9.18
N VAL A 119 -1.11 8.69 -9.08
CA VAL A 119 -1.02 10.11 -9.46
C VAL A 119 0.02 10.21 -10.54
N TYR A 120 -0.31 10.82 -11.65
CA TYR A 120 0.62 11.04 -12.75
C TYR A 120 0.45 12.44 -13.31
N GLY A 121 1.52 12.99 -13.84
CA GLY A 121 1.47 14.35 -14.38
C GLY A 121 2.82 14.92 -14.77
N ASN A 122 2.79 16.18 -15.11
CA ASN A 122 3.93 16.99 -15.55
C ASN A 122 3.64 18.49 -15.28
N SER A 123 4.35 19.42 -15.90
CA SER A 123 4.11 20.86 -15.71
C SER A 123 2.75 21.36 -16.20
N ALA A 124 2.04 20.59 -17.02
CA ALA A 124 0.68 20.93 -17.47
C ALA A 124 -0.40 20.58 -16.43
N GLY A 125 -0.07 19.76 -15.42
CA GLY A 125 -0.96 19.38 -14.32
C GLY A 125 -0.85 17.91 -13.97
N ALA A 126 -1.56 17.51 -12.93
CA ALA A 126 -1.61 16.15 -12.43
C ALA A 126 -3.01 15.55 -12.49
N MET A 127 -3.07 14.26 -12.73
CA MET A 127 -4.27 13.43 -12.71
C MET A 127 -4.17 12.40 -11.59
N ARG A 128 -5.28 12.20 -10.88
CA ARG A 128 -5.34 11.26 -9.75
C ARG A 128 -6.37 10.16 -10.01
N LEU A 129 -5.92 8.92 -9.91
CA LEU A 129 -6.80 7.75 -9.90
C LEU A 129 -6.89 7.22 -8.46
N PRO A 130 -8.11 7.07 -7.92
CA PRO A 130 -8.31 6.62 -6.54
C PRO A 130 -7.80 5.18 -6.35
N ALA A 131 -7.28 4.89 -5.16
CA ALA A 131 -6.82 3.56 -4.81
C ALA A 131 -7.98 2.57 -4.69
N ARG A 132 -7.89 1.44 -5.41
CA ARG A 132 -8.89 0.35 -5.41
C ARG A 132 -8.20 -1.01 -5.42
N HIS A 133 -8.95 -2.03 -5.05
CA HIS A 133 -8.52 -3.43 -5.13
C HIS A 133 -8.77 -4.03 -6.52
N GLY A 134 -8.07 -5.13 -6.79
CA GLY A 134 -8.33 -6.03 -7.90
C GLY A 134 -7.46 -5.82 -9.14
N LEU A 135 -7.22 -6.93 -9.84
CA LEU A 135 -6.34 -6.96 -11.01
C LEU A 135 -6.85 -6.09 -12.16
N SER A 136 -8.16 -6.06 -12.40
CA SER A 136 -8.74 -5.21 -13.46
C SER A 136 -8.50 -3.71 -13.20
N HIS A 137 -8.47 -3.29 -11.93
CA HIS A 137 -8.09 -1.93 -11.59
C HIS A 137 -6.59 -1.69 -11.80
N LEU A 138 -5.77 -2.68 -11.49
CA LEU A 138 -4.33 -2.62 -11.73
C LEU A 138 -4.03 -2.48 -13.23
N ASP A 139 -4.66 -3.30 -14.07
CA ASP A 139 -4.53 -3.19 -15.53
C ASP A 139 -4.92 -1.79 -16.03
N PHE A 140 -6.02 -1.23 -15.50
CA PHE A 140 -6.45 0.12 -15.83
C PHE A 140 -5.43 1.19 -15.40
N VAL A 141 -4.82 1.06 -14.22
CA VAL A 141 -3.78 1.99 -13.72
C VAL A 141 -2.54 1.96 -14.62
N LEU A 142 -2.10 0.76 -15.01
CA LEU A 142 -0.93 0.58 -15.88
C LEU A 142 -1.18 1.12 -17.29
N ASP A 143 -2.34 0.81 -17.88
CA ASP A 143 -2.76 1.33 -19.18
C ASP A 143 -2.77 2.87 -19.19
N ARG A 144 -3.32 3.49 -18.13
CA ARG A 144 -3.31 4.95 -17.99
C ARG A 144 -1.91 5.54 -17.90
N THR A 145 -1.00 4.85 -17.21
CA THR A 145 0.40 5.28 -17.10
C THR A 145 1.09 5.22 -18.47
N GLU A 146 0.91 4.14 -19.20
CA GLU A 146 1.48 3.96 -20.55
C GLU A 146 0.99 5.03 -21.50
N HIS A 147 -0.32 5.26 -21.59
CA HIS A 147 -0.91 6.33 -22.40
C HIS A 147 -0.41 7.72 -22.04
N ALA A 148 -0.19 7.98 -20.73
CA ALA A 148 0.33 9.27 -20.29
C ALA A 148 1.77 9.50 -20.79
N PHE A 149 2.60 8.47 -20.83
CA PHE A 149 3.95 8.56 -21.41
C PHE A 149 3.92 8.78 -22.92
N GLU A 150 3.01 8.13 -23.64
CA GLU A 150 2.85 8.33 -25.09
C GLU A 150 2.45 9.76 -25.44
N GLN A 151 1.60 10.36 -24.62
CA GLN A 151 1.08 11.72 -24.80
C GLN A 151 1.95 12.82 -24.17
N ALA A 152 3.09 12.47 -23.58
CA ALA A 152 3.96 13.42 -22.90
C ALA A 152 4.45 14.53 -23.85
N GLN A 153 4.11 15.79 -23.52
CA GLN A 153 4.49 16.98 -24.29
C GLN A 153 5.03 18.11 -23.42
N ALA A 154 4.85 18.03 -22.11
CA ALA A 154 5.24 19.07 -21.16
C ALA A 154 6.47 18.64 -20.35
N GLU A 155 7.17 19.65 -19.81
CA GLU A 155 8.34 19.47 -18.95
C GLU A 155 7.97 18.86 -17.59
N THR A 156 8.97 18.40 -16.86
CA THR A 156 8.76 17.84 -15.52
C THR A 156 8.30 18.91 -14.51
N ASN A 157 7.39 18.52 -13.64
CA ASN A 157 7.04 19.27 -12.42
C ASN A 157 6.60 18.28 -11.34
N VAL A 158 7.57 17.74 -10.61
CA VAL A 158 7.32 16.75 -9.56
C VAL A 158 6.43 17.32 -8.45
N THR A 159 6.54 18.62 -8.14
CA THR A 159 5.71 19.27 -7.12
C THR A 159 4.22 19.17 -7.47
N ALA A 160 3.86 19.42 -8.73
CA ALA A 160 2.47 19.30 -9.18
C ALA A 160 1.91 17.86 -9.09
N VAL A 161 2.78 16.84 -9.04
CA VAL A 161 2.36 15.43 -8.92
C VAL A 161 2.21 15.02 -7.45
N VAL A 162 2.94 15.68 -6.55
CA VAL A 162 2.96 15.35 -5.10
C VAL A 162 1.88 16.09 -4.32
N ASP A 163 1.50 17.31 -4.73
CA ASP A 163 0.43 18.12 -4.14
C ASP A 163 -0.97 17.59 -4.52
#